data_b75f58165a8aeac86069dc99af11022a
#
_entry.id   b75f58165a8aeac86069dc99af11022a
#
_cell.length_a   1.000
_cell.length_b   1.000
_cell.length_c   1.000
_cell.angle_alpha   90.00
_cell.angle_beta   90.00
_cell.angle_gamma   90.00
#
_symmetry.space_group_name_H-M   'P 1'
#
loop_
_entity.id
_entity.type
_entity.pdbx_description
1 polymer ?
#
loop_
_entity_poly.entity_id
_entity_poly.type
_entity_poly.pdbx_seq_one_letter_code
_entity_poly.pdbx_strand_id
1 'polypeptide(L)'
;MKHACVMVLGLAMTVSNAQAADAPDPARERAFQDHIAYVATFAMPVLIEKCATTDATYLQRAAPAYFRYVNTHQDQIERGRLLTLAEFEPGDTLTGYRERTLAQRLGRLDTGTPEQKQQMCEGALAMLSGMKIPGEWPPRD
;
A
#
# COMPACT_ATOMS: atom_id res chain seq x y z
N MET A 1 -56.80 37.01 -40.76
CA MET A 1 -55.69 36.18 -41.18
C MET A 1 -54.51 36.45 -40.19
N LYS A 2 -54.39 35.69 -39.19
CA LYS A 2 -53.24 35.78 -38.21
C LYS A 2 -52.80 34.40 -37.92
N HIS A 3 -51.63 34.01 -38.41
CA HIS A 3 -50.97 32.73 -38.15
C HIS A 3 -50.21 32.82 -36.84
N ALA A 4 -50.60 32.06 -35.84
CA ALA A 4 -49.85 31.90 -34.61
C ALA A 4 -48.85 30.78 -34.82
N CYS A 5 -47.57 31.09 -34.73
CA CYS A 5 -46.47 30.18 -34.75
C CYS A 5 -46.21 29.70 -33.31
N VAL A 6 -46.49 28.42 -33.03
CA VAL A 6 -46.22 27.80 -31.74
C VAL A 6 -44.78 27.28 -31.78
N MET A 7 -43.89 27.92 -31.03
CA MET A 7 -42.54 27.38 -30.78
C MET A 7 -42.60 26.32 -29.68
N VAL A 8 -42.29 25.10 -30.05
CA VAL A 8 -42.07 24.00 -29.10
C VAL A 8 -40.60 24.05 -28.65
N LEU A 9 -40.37 24.50 -27.42
CA LEU A 9 -39.05 24.38 -26.77
C LEU A 9 -38.83 22.92 -26.36
N GLY A 10 -37.98 22.23 -27.10
CA GLY A 10 -37.46 20.92 -26.69
C GLY A 10 -36.43 21.07 -25.56
N LEU A 11 -36.78 20.65 -24.33
CA LEU A 11 -35.82 20.46 -23.25
C LEU A 11 -35.00 19.19 -23.55
N ALA A 12 -33.76 19.37 -23.98
CA ALA A 12 -32.76 18.32 -24.03
C ALA A 12 -32.31 18.03 -22.59
N MET A 13 -32.82 16.95 -22.02
CA MET A 13 -32.28 16.40 -20.76
C MET A 13 -30.92 15.75 -21.07
N THR A 14 -29.84 16.40 -20.70
CA THR A 14 -28.51 15.79 -20.64
C THR A 14 -28.48 14.84 -19.45
N VAL A 15 -28.59 13.54 -19.73
CA VAL A 15 -28.32 12.51 -18.76
C VAL A 15 -26.83 12.52 -18.50
N SER A 16 -26.41 13.17 -17.40
CA SER A 16 -25.06 13.05 -16.87
C SER A 16 -24.87 11.61 -16.42
N ASN A 17 -24.15 10.80 -17.21
CA ASN A 17 -23.58 9.56 -16.75
C ASN A 17 -22.55 9.88 -15.65
N ALA A 18 -23.00 9.92 -14.39
CA ALA A 18 -22.11 9.79 -13.26
C ALA A 18 -21.53 8.37 -13.37
N GLN A 19 -20.27 8.29 -13.84
CA GLN A 19 -19.49 7.07 -13.72
C GLN A 19 -19.45 6.74 -12.22
N ALA A 20 -20.20 5.69 -11.83
CA ALA A 20 -20.04 5.08 -10.54
C ALA A 20 -18.57 4.65 -10.46
N ALA A 21 -17.81 5.24 -9.53
CA ALA A 21 -16.47 4.78 -9.23
C ALA A 21 -16.59 3.28 -8.93
N ASP A 22 -15.96 2.45 -9.74
CA ASP A 22 -16.01 0.99 -9.58
C ASP A 22 -15.62 0.68 -8.14
N ALA A 23 -16.52 0.00 -7.42
CA ALA A 23 -16.23 -0.48 -6.09
C ALA A 23 -14.97 -1.37 -6.18
N PRO A 24 -13.99 -1.22 -5.28
CA PRO A 24 -12.75 -1.99 -5.36
C PRO A 24 -13.07 -3.49 -5.38
N ASP A 25 -12.50 -4.21 -6.33
CA ASP A 25 -12.66 -5.66 -6.47
C ASP A 25 -12.09 -6.34 -5.21
N PRO A 26 -12.92 -7.06 -4.42
CA PRO A 26 -12.48 -7.69 -3.18
C PRO A 26 -11.36 -8.72 -3.37
N ALA A 27 -11.30 -9.36 -4.54
CA ALA A 27 -10.25 -10.34 -4.86
C ALA A 27 -8.92 -9.64 -5.09
N ARG A 28 -8.93 -8.51 -5.81
CA ARG A 28 -7.76 -7.68 -6.05
C ARG A 28 -7.24 -7.07 -4.75
N GLU A 29 -8.13 -6.56 -3.90
CA GLU A 29 -7.76 -6.03 -2.60
C GLU A 29 -7.09 -7.10 -1.72
N ARG A 30 -7.65 -8.32 -1.69
CA ARG A 30 -7.05 -9.44 -0.96
C ARG A 30 -5.67 -9.81 -1.49
N ALA A 31 -5.51 -9.92 -2.80
CA ALA A 31 -4.21 -10.21 -3.42
C ALA A 31 -3.17 -9.13 -3.08
N PHE A 32 -3.58 -7.87 -3.07
CA PHE A 32 -2.73 -6.76 -2.65
C PHE A 32 -2.30 -6.89 -1.19
N GLN A 33 -3.23 -7.19 -0.28
CA GLN A 33 -2.93 -7.38 1.15
C GLN A 33 -2.01 -8.59 1.39
N ASP A 34 -2.22 -9.69 0.66
CA ASP A 34 -1.36 -10.87 0.71
C ASP A 34 0.07 -10.52 0.24
N HIS A 35 0.20 -9.77 -0.86
CA HIS A 35 1.48 -9.28 -1.35
C HIS A 35 2.20 -8.39 -0.32
N ILE A 36 1.49 -7.43 0.28
CA ILE A 36 2.04 -6.56 1.32
C ILE A 36 2.54 -7.36 2.53
N ALA A 37 1.78 -8.36 2.96
CA ALA A 37 2.18 -9.24 4.07
C ALA A 37 3.49 -9.98 3.77
N TYR A 38 3.66 -10.48 2.54
CA TYR A 38 4.91 -11.11 2.11
C TYR A 38 6.08 -10.11 2.09
N VAL A 39 5.88 -8.93 1.49
CA VAL A 39 6.91 -7.88 1.45
C VAL A 39 7.35 -7.47 2.86
N ALA A 40 6.43 -7.40 3.81
CA ALA A 40 6.73 -7.06 5.19
C ALA A 40 7.75 -8.02 5.84
N THR A 41 7.82 -9.29 5.42
CA THR A 41 8.76 -10.25 6.00
C THR A 41 10.23 -9.91 5.80
N PHE A 42 10.57 -9.20 4.73
CA PHE A 42 11.95 -8.82 4.46
C PHE A 42 12.17 -7.30 4.49
N ALA A 43 11.14 -6.49 4.28
CA ALA A 43 11.27 -5.03 4.32
C ALA A 43 11.23 -4.49 5.77
N MET A 44 10.38 -5.06 6.65
CA MET A 44 10.25 -4.59 8.02
C MET A 44 11.52 -4.74 8.86
N PRO A 45 12.26 -5.87 8.83
CA PRO A 45 13.53 -5.95 9.56
C PRO A 45 14.51 -4.85 9.19
N VAL A 46 14.68 -4.55 7.91
CA VAL A 46 15.56 -3.48 7.42
C VAL A 46 15.05 -2.10 7.86
N LEU A 47 13.75 -1.87 7.77
CA LEU A 47 13.14 -0.62 8.22
C LEU A 47 13.30 -0.42 9.72
N ILE A 48 13.06 -1.46 10.52
CA ILE A 48 13.22 -1.41 11.98
C ILE A 48 14.65 -1.07 12.36
N GLU A 49 15.63 -1.68 11.71
CA GLU A 49 17.06 -1.37 11.92
C GLU A 49 17.35 0.10 11.61
N LYS A 50 16.90 0.60 10.45
CA LYS A 50 17.08 2.01 10.06
C LYS A 50 16.40 2.98 11.05
N CYS A 51 15.19 2.68 11.49
CA CYS A 51 14.47 3.52 12.46
C CYS A 51 15.13 3.51 13.84
N ALA A 52 15.72 2.39 14.25
CA ALA A 52 16.43 2.28 15.53
C ALA A 52 17.73 3.11 15.58
N THR A 53 18.29 3.52 14.42
CA THR A 53 19.45 4.42 14.38
C THR A 53 19.09 5.84 14.82
N THR A 54 17.84 6.25 14.68
CA THR A 54 17.36 7.60 15.04
C THR A 54 16.60 7.62 16.37
N ASP A 55 15.99 6.49 16.75
CA ASP A 55 15.28 6.31 18.02
C ASP A 55 15.67 4.96 18.62
N ALA A 56 16.54 4.98 19.62
CA ALA A 56 17.01 3.77 20.31
C ALA A 56 15.89 2.95 20.96
N THR A 57 14.74 3.55 21.27
CA THR A 57 13.56 2.86 21.84
C THR A 57 12.71 2.18 20.78
N TYR A 58 12.89 2.53 19.50
CA TYR A 58 12.09 2.01 18.40
C TYR A 58 12.16 0.49 18.29
N LEU A 59 13.35 -0.09 18.40
CA LEU A 59 13.56 -1.54 18.33
C LEU A 59 12.75 -2.28 19.40
N GLN A 60 12.71 -1.75 20.63
CA GLN A 60 11.96 -2.37 21.74
C GLN A 60 10.46 -2.41 21.48
N ARG A 61 9.93 -1.42 20.76
CA ARG A 61 8.50 -1.35 20.38
C ARG A 61 8.20 -2.18 19.13
N ALA A 62 9.04 -2.08 18.12
CA ALA A 62 8.78 -2.64 16.80
C ALA A 62 9.08 -4.15 16.71
N ALA A 63 10.13 -4.65 17.36
CA ALA A 63 10.49 -6.07 17.26
C ALA A 63 9.38 -7.00 17.78
N PRO A 64 8.78 -6.81 18.96
CA PRO A 64 7.68 -7.64 19.42
C PRO A 64 6.43 -7.52 18.51
N ALA A 65 6.17 -6.32 17.96
CA ALA A 65 5.05 -6.12 17.03
C ALA A 65 5.28 -6.87 15.73
N TYR A 66 6.48 -6.85 15.18
CA TYR A 66 6.86 -7.59 13.99
C TYR A 66 6.72 -9.11 14.18
N PHE A 67 7.21 -9.67 15.28
CA PHE A 67 7.06 -11.10 15.56
C PHE A 67 5.59 -11.53 15.69
N ARG A 68 4.77 -10.73 16.36
CA ARG A 68 3.32 -10.98 16.42
C ARG A 68 2.69 -10.93 15.03
N TYR A 69 3.04 -9.91 14.24
CA TYR A 69 2.53 -9.75 12.88
C TYR A 69 2.83 -10.99 12.03
N VAL A 70 4.09 -11.44 11.97
CA VAL A 70 4.49 -12.62 11.20
C VAL A 70 3.74 -13.87 11.67
N ASN A 71 3.66 -14.09 12.98
CA ASN A 71 2.98 -15.27 13.53
C ASN A 71 1.46 -15.26 13.24
N THR A 72 0.84 -14.10 13.23
CA THR A 72 -0.61 -13.98 12.99
C THR A 72 -0.97 -14.09 11.50
N HIS A 73 -0.05 -13.71 10.60
CA HIS A 73 -0.34 -13.60 9.16
C HIS A 73 0.36 -14.66 8.30
N GLN A 74 0.75 -15.81 8.86
CA GLN A 74 1.52 -16.83 8.14
C GLN A 74 0.87 -17.29 6.83
N ASP A 75 -0.44 -17.58 6.82
CA ASP A 75 -1.16 -18.00 5.63
C ASP A 75 -1.22 -16.87 4.57
N GLN A 76 -1.38 -15.65 5.02
CA GLN A 76 -1.41 -14.47 4.16
C GLN A 76 -0.03 -14.22 3.52
N ILE A 77 1.03 -14.34 4.29
CA ILE A 77 2.43 -14.24 3.84
C ILE A 77 2.72 -15.30 2.78
N GLU A 78 2.31 -16.55 3.01
CA GLU A 78 2.54 -17.64 2.06
C GLU A 78 1.77 -17.43 0.75
N ARG A 79 0.50 -17.00 0.79
CA ARG A 79 -0.24 -16.63 -0.42
C ARG A 79 0.44 -15.49 -1.18
N GLY A 80 0.91 -14.45 -0.46
CA GLY A 80 1.63 -13.33 -1.07
C GLY A 80 2.94 -13.75 -1.72
N ARG A 81 3.67 -14.70 -1.09
CA ARG A 81 4.88 -15.30 -1.67
C ARG A 81 4.57 -16.02 -2.99
N LEU A 82 3.54 -16.84 -3.00
CA LEU A 82 3.13 -17.60 -4.20
C LEU A 82 2.67 -16.67 -5.32
N LEU A 83 1.88 -15.62 -5.01
CA LEU A 83 1.49 -14.61 -5.99
C LEU A 83 2.71 -13.91 -6.59
N THR A 84 3.67 -13.51 -5.77
CA THR A 84 4.90 -12.85 -6.24
C THR A 84 5.71 -13.77 -7.16
N LEU A 85 5.87 -15.04 -6.81
CA LEU A 85 6.61 -15.99 -7.65
C LEU A 85 5.90 -16.30 -8.97
N ALA A 86 4.57 -16.25 -9.00
CA ALA A 86 3.80 -16.48 -10.22
C ALA A 86 3.94 -15.32 -11.23
N GLU A 87 4.37 -14.14 -10.78
CA GLU A 87 4.62 -12.98 -11.64
C GLU A 87 6.07 -12.92 -12.17
N PHE A 88 6.94 -13.85 -11.76
CA PHE A 88 8.35 -13.86 -12.22
C PHE A 88 8.46 -14.24 -13.68
N GLU A 89 9.25 -13.44 -14.38
CA GLU A 89 9.65 -13.73 -15.77
C GLU A 89 10.95 -14.56 -15.81
N PRO A 90 11.28 -15.17 -16.97
CA PRO A 90 12.55 -15.88 -17.13
C PRO A 90 13.75 -14.97 -16.79
N GLY A 91 14.56 -15.40 -15.83
CA GLY A 91 15.72 -14.64 -15.34
C GLY A 91 15.46 -13.85 -14.04
N ASP A 92 14.20 -13.73 -13.60
CA ASP A 92 13.93 -13.17 -12.28
C ASP A 92 14.41 -14.08 -11.16
N THR A 93 14.94 -13.46 -10.13
CA THR A 93 15.36 -14.15 -8.90
C THR A 93 14.70 -13.51 -7.68
N LEU A 94 14.49 -14.32 -6.66
CA LEU A 94 13.94 -13.82 -5.40
C LEU A 94 14.84 -12.77 -4.76
N THR A 95 16.15 -12.92 -4.86
CA THR A 95 17.14 -11.93 -4.39
C THR A 95 16.98 -10.60 -5.12
N GLY A 96 16.98 -10.63 -6.45
CA GLY A 96 16.81 -9.41 -7.26
C GLY A 96 15.47 -8.72 -7.02
N TYR A 97 14.39 -9.50 -6.85
CA TYR A 97 13.08 -8.94 -6.47
C TYR A 97 13.14 -8.21 -5.12
N ARG A 98 13.74 -8.84 -4.09
CA ARG A 98 13.88 -8.24 -2.76
C ARG A 98 14.71 -6.96 -2.80
N GLU A 99 15.83 -6.96 -3.49
CA GLU A 99 16.70 -5.78 -3.64
C GLU A 99 15.96 -4.62 -4.30
N ARG A 100 15.27 -4.85 -5.42
CA ARG A 100 14.48 -3.82 -6.08
C ARG A 100 13.37 -3.26 -5.17
N THR A 101 12.66 -4.15 -4.48
CA THR A 101 11.58 -3.76 -3.57
C THR A 101 12.10 -2.95 -2.39
N LEU A 102 13.22 -3.33 -1.79
CA LEU A 102 13.84 -2.59 -0.69
C LEU A 102 14.29 -1.21 -1.16
N ALA A 103 14.97 -1.11 -2.31
CA ALA A 103 15.40 0.16 -2.87
C ALA A 103 14.21 1.10 -3.12
N GLN A 104 13.13 0.58 -3.71
CA GLN A 104 11.94 1.36 -4.02
C GLN A 104 11.19 1.83 -2.76
N ARG A 105 11.02 0.94 -1.77
CA ARG A 105 10.20 1.24 -0.58
C ARG A 105 10.95 1.98 0.51
N LEU A 106 12.23 1.69 0.69
CA LEU A 106 13.03 2.24 1.78
C LEU A 106 14.01 3.34 1.36
N GLY A 107 14.13 3.63 0.06
CA GLY A 107 15.01 4.68 -0.43
C GLY A 107 14.74 6.06 0.20
N ARG A 108 13.47 6.34 0.54
CA ARG A 108 13.10 7.59 1.23
C ARG A 108 13.58 7.68 2.67
N LEU A 109 13.86 6.56 3.34
CA LEU A 109 14.51 6.58 4.66
C LEU A 109 15.95 7.11 4.59
N ASP A 110 16.61 6.93 3.45
CA ASP A 110 17.98 7.43 3.28
C ASP A 110 18.00 8.92 2.89
N THR A 111 17.06 9.37 2.05
CA THR A 111 17.04 10.72 1.46
C THR A 111 15.99 11.67 2.04
N GLY A 112 15.02 11.16 2.82
CA GLY A 112 13.94 11.96 3.38
C GLY A 112 14.36 12.91 4.49
N THR A 113 13.51 13.92 4.78
CA THR A 113 13.69 14.78 5.95
C THR A 113 13.53 13.99 7.25
N PRO A 114 14.00 14.51 8.40
CA PRO A 114 13.78 13.85 9.71
C PRO A 114 12.31 13.57 9.98
N GLU A 115 11.40 14.48 9.62
CA GLU A 115 9.96 14.35 9.81
C GLU A 115 9.38 13.22 8.93
N GLN A 116 9.82 13.14 7.67
CA GLN A 116 9.40 12.07 6.75
C GLN A 116 9.88 10.70 7.25
N LYS A 117 11.11 10.62 7.73
CA LYS A 117 11.68 9.40 8.32
C LYS A 117 10.89 8.96 9.55
N GLN A 118 10.58 9.90 10.46
CA GLN A 118 9.79 9.62 11.64
C GLN A 118 8.37 9.14 11.25
N GLN A 119 7.71 9.79 10.30
CA GLN A 119 6.39 9.38 9.81
C GLN A 119 6.40 7.95 9.23
N MET A 120 7.44 7.61 8.47
CA MET A 120 7.59 6.25 7.94
C MET A 120 7.76 5.22 9.06
N CYS A 121 8.58 5.51 10.06
CA CYS A 121 8.83 4.63 11.19
C CYS A 121 7.56 4.41 12.03
N GLU A 122 6.85 5.47 12.39
CA GLU A 122 5.60 5.36 13.16
C GLU A 122 4.48 4.70 12.34
N GLY A 123 4.40 4.96 11.03
CA GLY A 123 3.47 4.28 10.12
C GLY A 123 3.73 2.76 10.05
N ALA A 124 4.98 2.35 10.00
CA ALA A 124 5.36 0.94 10.01
C ALA A 124 4.97 0.26 11.34
N LEU A 125 5.22 0.92 12.47
CA LEU A 125 4.83 0.42 13.78
C LEU A 125 3.31 0.29 13.91
N ALA A 126 2.56 1.27 13.42
CA ALA A 126 1.10 1.25 13.38
C ALA A 126 0.58 0.05 12.55
N MET A 127 1.17 -0.19 11.37
CA MET A 127 0.82 -1.33 10.52
C MET A 127 1.07 -2.67 11.24
N LEU A 128 2.24 -2.84 11.84
CA LEU A 128 2.60 -4.05 12.59
C LEU A 128 1.70 -4.29 13.81
N SER A 129 1.15 -3.24 14.38
CA SER A 129 0.25 -3.28 15.53
C SER A 129 -1.23 -3.46 15.14
N GLY A 130 -1.54 -3.62 13.84
CA GLY A 130 -2.91 -3.75 13.34
C GLY A 130 -3.73 -2.47 13.40
N MET A 131 -3.11 -1.32 13.63
CA MET A 131 -3.78 -0.02 13.57
C MET A 131 -4.03 0.37 12.11
N LYS A 132 -5.21 0.94 11.84
CA LYS A 132 -5.46 1.55 10.53
C LYS A 132 -4.52 2.75 10.35
N ILE A 133 -3.73 2.72 9.30
CA ILE A 133 -2.88 3.85 8.93
C ILE A 133 -3.77 4.83 8.15
N PRO A 134 -3.89 6.10 8.59
CA PRO A 134 -4.60 7.10 7.81
C PRO A 134 -3.85 7.35 6.51
N GLY A 135 -4.55 7.16 5.39
CA GLY A 135 -3.97 7.37 4.07
C GLY A 135 -3.26 6.15 3.49
N GLU A 136 -2.64 6.36 2.35
CA GLU A 136 -1.90 5.33 1.61
C GLU A 136 -0.50 5.17 2.19
N TRP A 137 -0.15 3.96 2.60
CA TRP A 137 1.20 3.69 3.10
C TRP A 137 1.97 2.80 2.11
N PRO A 138 3.22 3.14 1.74
CA PRO A 138 3.91 4.41 2.02
C PRO A 138 3.21 5.60 1.32
N PRO A 139 3.23 6.81 1.94
CA PRO A 139 2.60 7.98 1.33
C PRO A 139 3.19 8.21 -0.07
N ARG A 140 2.29 8.47 -1.04
CA ARG A 140 2.70 8.94 -2.37
C ARG A 140 2.97 10.44 -2.29
N ASP A 141 4.00 10.89 -3.01
CA ASP A 141 4.26 12.33 -3.18
C ASP A 141 3.22 12.96 -4.10
#